data_b2aebbd03b92cd5b834427acb619ec85
#
_entry.id   b2aebbd03b92cd5b834427acb619ec85
#
_cell.length_a   1.000
_cell.length_b   1.000
_cell.length_c   1.000
_cell.angle_alpha   90.00
_cell.angle_beta   90.00
_cell.angle_gamma   90.00
#
_symmetry.space_group_name_H-M   'P 1'
#
loop_
_entity.id
_entity.type
_entity.pdbx_description
1 polymer ?
#
loop_
_entity_poly.entity_id
_entity_poly.type
_entity_poly.pdbx_seq_one_letter_code
_entity_poly.pdbx_strand_id
1 'polypeptide(L)'
;MKIKYDIKLMHFMSLFAKITHASLKDCFLDKYNLLTFIVNENEIGKAIGKKGFKVKLLEKSMNRKIKIVEFNPDMLSFTKNIIYPLKTRSVEGNEKNIIIEAIDSKTRGLLIGRGAENLRNYESIVKRYFDINEIRVN
;
A
#
# COMPACT_ATOMS: atom_id res chain seq x y z
N MET A 1 -15.01 -10.15 4.07
CA MET A 1 -15.06 -8.87 4.79
C MET A 1 -15.76 -7.82 3.94
N LYS A 2 -16.67 -7.09 4.52
CA LYS A 2 -17.39 -6.00 3.82
C LYS A 2 -16.60 -4.71 3.96
N ILE A 3 -16.14 -4.15 2.84
CA ILE A 3 -15.43 -2.87 2.82
C ILE A 3 -16.45 -1.75 2.72
N LYS A 4 -16.33 -0.77 3.60
CA LYS A 4 -17.21 0.41 3.62
C LYS A 4 -16.40 1.68 3.35
N TYR A 5 -17.01 2.61 2.63
CA TYR A 5 -16.42 3.92 2.36
C TYR A 5 -17.33 5.00 2.93
N ASP A 6 -16.74 5.98 3.63
CA ASP A 6 -17.48 7.15 4.05
C ASP A 6 -17.50 8.20 2.92
N ILE A 7 -18.25 9.27 3.12
CA ILE A 7 -18.43 10.33 2.12
C ILE A 7 -17.08 10.97 1.76
N LYS A 8 -16.22 11.16 2.76
CA LYS A 8 -14.90 11.78 2.55
C LYS A 8 -14.01 10.92 1.66
N LEU A 9 -13.95 9.61 1.92
CA LEU A 9 -13.19 8.68 1.08
C LEU A 9 -13.75 8.62 -0.32
N MET A 10 -15.08 8.60 -0.47
CA MET A 10 -15.73 8.59 -1.78
C MET A 10 -15.38 9.84 -2.59
N HIS A 11 -15.30 10.99 -1.93
CA HIS A 11 -14.87 12.23 -2.56
C HIS A 11 -13.43 12.13 -3.07
N PHE A 12 -12.52 11.60 -2.25
CA PHE A 12 -11.13 11.39 -2.66
C PHE A 12 -11.01 10.40 -3.82
N MET A 13 -11.83 9.35 -3.80
CA MET A 13 -11.85 8.37 -4.88
C MET A 13 -12.31 8.99 -6.21
N SER A 14 -13.34 9.83 -6.17
CA SER A 14 -13.83 10.54 -7.34
C SER A 14 -12.78 11.48 -7.91
N LEU A 15 -12.10 12.22 -7.03
CA LEU A 15 -11.06 13.15 -7.44
C LEU A 15 -9.87 12.40 -8.04
N PHE A 16 -9.50 11.27 -7.45
CA PHE A 16 -8.45 10.40 -7.96
C PHE A 16 -8.76 9.92 -9.38
N ALA A 17 -9.97 9.40 -9.60
CA ALA A 17 -10.41 8.91 -10.90
C ALA A 17 -10.40 10.03 -11.96
N LYS A 18 -10.86 11.20 -11.58
CA LYS A 18 -10.93 12.38 -12.45
C LYS A 18 -9.55 12.85 -12.91
N ILE A 19 -8.59 12.85 -12.00
CA ILE A 19 -7.23 13.33 -12.30
C ILE A 19 -6.39 12.28 -13.00
N THR A 20 -6.47 11.02 -12.57
CA THR A 20 -5.57 9.98 -13.07
C THR A 20 -6.14 9.16 -14.21
N HIS A 21 -7.45 9.00 -14.27
CA HIS A 21 -8.15 8.06 -15.16
C HIS A 21 -7.68 6.60 -14.94
N ALA A 22 -7.01 6.33 -13.85
CA ALA A 22 -6.55 4.98 -13.50
C ALA A 22 -7.68 4.19 -12.85
N SER A 23 -7.67 2.87 -13.06
CA SER A 23 -8.64 1.98 -12.45
C SER A 23 -8.30 1.76 -10.98
N LEU A 24 -9.18 2.23 -10.10
CA LEU A 24 -9.01 2.17 -8.66
C LEU A 24 -9.71 0.94 -8.08
N LYS A 25 -8.98 0.18 -7.26
CA LYS A 25 -9.54 -0.98 -6.56
C LYS A 25 -10.05 -0.61 -5.18
N ASP A 26 -9.32 0.23 -4.44
CA ASP A 26 -9.62 0.52 -3.05
C ASP A 26 -8.99 1.84 -2.61
N CYS A 27 -9.51 2.41 -1.53
CA CYS A 27 -8.99 3.63 -0.95
C CYS A 27 -9.27 3.58 0.56
N PHE A 28 -8.26 3.91 1.37
CA PHE A 28 -8.41 3.88 2.83
C PHE A 28 -7.36 4.76 3.50
N LEU A 29 -7.57 5.04 4.78
CA LEU A 29 -6.56 5.63 5.64
C LEU A 29 -5.86 4.48 6.37
N ASP A 30 -4.54 4.45 6.31
CA ASP A 30 -3.78 3.42 7.02
C ASP A 30 -3.66 3.76 8.52
N LYS A 31 -2.89 2.97 9.28
CA LYS A 31 -2.72 3.19 10.73
C LYS A 31 -2.02 4.51 11.06
N TYR A 32 -1.30 5.09 10.11
CA TYR A 32 -0.66 6.41 10.26
C TYR A 32 -1.51 7.53 9.67
N ASN A 33 -2.78 7.24 9.34
CA ASN A 33 -3.68 8.21 8.72
C ASN A 33 -3.19 8.67 7.34
N LEU A 34 -2.39 7.85 6.67
CA LEU A 34 -1.93 8.12 5.31
C LEU A 34 -2.99 7.67 4.32
N LEU A 35 -3.44 8.59 3.49
CA LEU A 35 -4.45 8.28 2.47
C LEU A 35 -3.80 7.41 1.39
N THR A 36 -4.30 6.18 1.26
CA THR A 36 -3.73 5.15 0.41
C THR A 36 -4.72 4.75 -0.67
N PHE A 37 -4.25 4.75 -1.92
CA PHE A 37 -5.02 4.30 -3.08
C PHE A 37 -4.43 3.01 -3.61
N ILE A 38 -5.26 2.00 -3.76
CA ILE A 38 -4.85 0.73 -4.37
C ILE A 38 -5.41 0.71 -5.78
N VAL A 39 -4.53 0.73 -6.77
CA VAL A 39 -4.94 0.67 -8.19
C VAL A 39 -4.87 -0.75 -8.70
N ASN A 40 -5.65 -1.06 -9.73
CA ASN A 40 -5.62 -2.37 -10.35
C ASN A 40 -4.31 -2.62 -11.10
N GLU A 41 -4.04 -3.87 -11.45
CA GLU A 41 -2.82 -4.24 -12.15
C GLU A 41 -2.60 -3.40 -13.40
N ASN A 42 -1.35 -3.02 -13.63
CA ASN A 42 -0.90 -2.25 -14.79
C ASN A 42 -1.43 -0.81 -14.85
N GLU A 43 -2.01 -0.31 -13.75
CA GLU A 43 -2.55 1.05 -13.69
C GLU A 43 -1.64 2.03 -12.94
N ILE A 44 -0.56 1.55 -12.30
CA ILE A 44 0.30 2.38 -11.46
C ILE A 44 0.98 3.52 -12.23
N GLY A 45 1.47 3.24 -13.44
CA GLY A 45 2.10 4.26 -14.27
C GLY A 45 1.14 5.37 -14.65
N LYS A 46 -0.10 5.02 -14.97
CA LYS A 46 -1.17 5.95 -15.30
C LYS A 46 -1.53 6.81 -14.08
N ALA A 47 -1.55 6.21 -12.91
CA ALA A 47 -1.89 6.90 -11.66
C ALA A 47 -0.81 7.89 -11.22
N ILE A 48 0.46 7.53 -11.37
CA ILE A 48 1.59 8.36 -10.93
C ILE A 48 1.87 9.49 -11.92
N GLY A 49 1.80 9.17 -13.22
CA GLY A 49 2.09 10.11 -14.30
C GLY A 49 3.59 10.32 -14.49
N LYS A 50 3.93 11.03 -15.55
CA LYS A 50 5.32 11.29 -15.91
C LYS A 50 6.01 12.09 -14.82
N LYS A 51 7.14 11.58 -14.32
CA LYS A 51 7.93 12.19 -13.23
C LYS A 51 7.10 12.45 -11.96
N GLY A 52 6.04 11.67 -11.76
CA GLY A 52 5.21 11.80 -10.57
C GLY A 52 4.30 13.02 -10.55
N PHE A 53 4.05 13.65 -11.70
CA PHE A 53 3.30 14.92 -11.71
C PHE A 53 1.86 14.74 -11.25
N LYS A 54 1.22 13.60 -11.51
CA LYS A 54 -0.16 13.35 -11.07
C LYS A 54 -0.24 13.18 -9.55
N VAL A 55 0.78 12.54 -8.95
CA VAL A 55 0.86 12.42 -7.49
C VAL A 55 0.93 13.79 -6.86
N LYS A 56 1.78 14.68 -7.38
CA LYS A 56 1.91 16.03 -6.88
C LYS A 56 0.61 16.82 -7.02
N LEU A 57 -0.07 16.65 -8.15
CA LEU A 57 -1.35 17.31 -8.41
C LEU A 57 -2.43 16.80 -7.43
N LEU A 58 -2.47 15.50 -7.18
CA LEU A 58 -3.39 14.89 -6.23
C LEU A 58 -3.14 15.40 -4.82
N GLU A 59 -1.88 15.41 -4.39
CA GLU A 59 -1.50 15.89 -3.05
C GLU A 59 -1.88 17.36 -2.85
N LYS A 60 -1.68 18.17 -3.87
CA LYS A 60 -2.09 19.56 -3.83
C LYS A 60 -3.61 19.69 -3.75
N SER A 61 -4.34 18.98 -4.59
CA SER A 61 -5.80 19.03 -4.65
C SER A 61 -6.46 18.52 -3.37
N MET A 62 -5.86 17.51 -2.74
CA MET A 62 -6.38 16.89 -1.52
C MET A 62 -5.79 17.52 -0.25
N ASN A 63 -4.79 18.37 -0.40
CA ASN A 63 -4.07 19.04 0.69
C ASN A 63 -3.53 18.05 1.72
N ARG A 64 -2.93 16.94 1.25
CA ARG A 64 -2.35 15.92 2.11
C ARG A 64 -1.45 14.99 1.33
N LYS A 65 -0.57 14.29 2.05
CA LYS A 65 0.27 13.25 1.46
C LYS A 65 -0.56 12.03 1.13
N ILE A 66 -0.20 11.35 0.04
CA ILE A 66 -0.88 10.14 -0.40
C ILE A 66 0.14 9.05 -0.73
N LYS A 67 -0.35 7.81 -0.77
CA LYS A 67 0.40 6.66 -1.25
C LYS A 67 -0.43 5.95 -2.30
N ILE A 68 0.19 5.54 -3.39
CA ILE A 68 -0.45 4.76 -4.45
C ILE A 68 0.27 3.43 -4.56
N VAL A 69 -0.48 2.34 -4.51
CA VAL A 69 0.06 0.98 -4.55
C VAL A 69 -0.70 0.18 -5.59
N GLU A 70 0.03 -0.63 -6.35
CA GLU A 70 -0.58 -1.53 -7.33
C GLU A 70 -1.02 -2.82 -6.65
N PHE A 71 -2.27 -3.24 -6.90
CA PHE A 71 -2.75 -4.53 -6.45
C PHE A 71 -2.13 -5.65 -7.29
N ASN A 72 -1.87 -6.79 -6.65
CA ASN A 72 -1.47 -8.01 -7.34
C ASN A 72 -2.22 -9.18 -6.69
N PRO A 73 -2.82 -10.08 -7.49
CA PRO A 73 -3.52 -11.24 -6.92
C PRO A 73 -2.57 -12.24 -6.23
N ASP A 74 -1.28 -12.16 -6.54
CA ASP A 74 -0.27 -12.91 -5.79
C ASP A 74 0.06 -12.15 -4.51
N MET A 75 -0.22 -12.77 -3.38
CA MET A 75 -0.05 -12.20 -2.05
C MET A 75 1.37 -11.69 -1.80
N LEU A 76 2.38 -12.43 -2.23
CA LEU A 76 3.78 -12.06 -2.00
C LEU A 76 4.18 -10.87 -2.86
N SER A 77 3.74 -10.84 -4.11
CA SER A 77 3.98 -9.70 -5.00
C SER A 77 3.28 -8.44 -4.47
N PHE A 78 2.05 -8.58 -3.97
CA PHE A 78 1.33 -7.46 -3.36
C PHE A 78 2.07 -6.93 -2.13
N THR A 79 2.58 -7.83 -1.29
CA THR A 79 3.37 -7.43 -0.11
C THR A 79 4.61 -6.62 -0.52
N LYS A 80 5.30 -7.04 -1.58
CA LYS A 80 6.45 -6.28 -2.10
C LYS A 80 6.04 -4.88 -2.55
N ASN A 81 4.87 -4.74 -3.18
CA ASN A 81 4.36 -3.44 -3.60
C ASN A 81 4.04 -2.54 -2.40
N ILE A 82 3.50 -3.11 -1.33
CA ILE A 82 3.15 -2.37 -0.11
C ILE A 82 4.39 -1.81 0.59
N ILE A 83 5.46 -2.59 0.67
CA ILE A 83 6.68 -2.18 1.38
C ILE A 83 7.64 -1.34 0.53
N TYR A 84 7.40 -1.26 -0.80
CA TYR A 84 8.21 -0.41 -1.67
C TYR A 84 8.27 1.02 -1.10
N PRO A 85 9.41 1.71 -1.10
CA PRO A 85 10.66 1.40 -1.79
C PRO A 85 11.68 0.58 -0.98
N LEU A 86 11.29 0.02 0.16
CA LEU A 86 12.20 -0.81 0.95
C LEU A 86 12.49 -2.11 0.19
N LYS A 87 13.77 -2.41 0.05
CA LYS A 87 14.22 -3.60 -0.66
C LYS A 87 14.45 -4.74 0.31
N THR A 88 14.15 -5.95 -0.13
CA THR A 88 14.28 -7.14 0.70
C THR A 88 15.09 -8.19 -0.03
N ARG A 89 15.66 -9.14 0.72
CA ARG A 89 16.36 -10.28 0.15
C ARG A 89 15.36 -11.28 -0.41
N SER A 90 14.26 -11.50 0.32
CA SER A 90 13.18 -12.37 -0.12
C SER A 90 11.88 -12.04 0.61
N VAL A 91 10.76 -12.41 -0.02
CA VAL A 91 9.44 -12.41 0.59
C VAL A 91 8.84 -13.77 0.30
N GLU A 92 8.59 -14.56 1.33
CA GLU A 92 8.13 -15.94 1.19
C GLU A 92 6.87 -16.18 2.00
N GLY A 93 6.05 -17.12 1.54
CA GLY A 93 4.86 -17.57 2.25
C GLY A 93 5.14 -18.87 3.00
N ASN A 94 4.60 -18.98 4.21
CA ASN A 94 4.64 -20.18 5.01
C ASN A 94 3.25 -20.35 5.63
N GLU A 95 2.42 -21.17 4.99
CA GLU A 95 1.01 -21.35 5.33
C GLU A 95 0.29 -19.99 5.24
N LYS A 96 -0.24 -19.48 6.36
CA LYS A 96 -0.91 -18.18 6.41
C LYS A 96 0.00 -17.06 6.91
N ASN A 97 1.31 -17.28 6.89
CA ASN A 97 2.29 -16.29 7.31
C ASN A 97 3.10 -15.80 6.13
N ILE A 98 3.53 -14.53 6.19
CA ILE A 98 4.46 -13.96 5.21
C ILE A 98 5.76 -13.70 5.95
N ILE A 99 6.88 -14.14 5.38
CA ILE A 99 8.20 -13.97 5.98
C ILE A 99 9.03 -13.09 5.05
N ILE A 100 9.45 -11.94 5.56
CA ILE A 100 10.30 -10.98 4.83
C ILE A 100 11.71 -11.10 5.36
N GLU A 101 12.66 -11.34 4.45
CA GLU A 101 14.09 -11.34 4.77
C GLU A 101 14.64 -9.96 4.41
N ALA A 102 15.04 -9.17 5.40
CA ALA A 102 15.60 -7.84 5.18
C ALA A 102 17.02 -7.94 4.64
N ILE A 103 17.43 -6.96 3.84
CA ILE A 103 18.79 -6.94 3.25
C ILE A 103 19.85 -6.53 4.27
N ASP A 104 19.47 -5.75 5.29
CA ASP A 104 20.39 -5.27 6.34
C ASP A 104 19.60 -4.86 7.59
N SER A 105 20.33 -4.52 8.66
CA SER A 105 19.72 -4.13 9.94
C SER A 105 18.91 -2.84 9.84
N LYS A 106 19.35 -1.90 9.02
CA LYS A 106 18.66 -0.62 8.86
C LYS A 106 17.28 -0.84 8.21
N THR A 107 17.26 -1.60 7.14
CA THR A 107 16.00 -1.93 6.45
C THR A 107 15.07 -2.75 7.33
N ARG A 108 15.63 -3.69 8.08
CA ARG A 108 14.88 -4.48 9.05
C ARG A 108 14.18 -3.58 10.07
N GLY A 109 14.91 -2.60 10.61
CA GLY A 109 14.35 -1.63 11.54
C GLY A 109 13.23 -0.79 10.94
N LEU A 110 13.39 -0.38 9.68
CA LEU A 110 12.36 0.39 8.96
C LEU A 110 11.11 -0.45 8.68
N LEU A 111 11.28 -1.73 8.37
CA LEU A 111 10.15 -2.62 8.14
C LEU A 111 9.36 -2.88 9.42
N ILE A 112 10.03 -3.01 10.54
CA ILE A 112 9.38 -3.30 11.83
C ILE A 112 8.83 -2.04 12.48
N GLY A 113 9.66 -1.01 12.57
CA GLY A 113 9.30 0.24 13.24
C GLY A 113 9.30 0.12 14.76
N ARG A 114 9.08 1.22 15.44
CA ARG A 114 9.03 1.26 16.90
C ARG A 114 7.81 0.47 17.40
N GLY A 115 8.02 -0.49 18.30
CA GLY A 115 6.93 -1.31 18.82
C GLY A 115 6.21 -2.11 17.72
N ALA A 116 6.90 -2.41 16.64
CA ALA A 116 6.36 -3.13 15.48
C ALA A 116 5.22 -2.37 14.77
N GLU A 117 5.13 -1.06 14.91
CA GLU A 117 4.06 -0.25 14.32
C GLU A 117 4.01 -0.35 12.80
N ASN A 118 5.18 -0.25 12.14
CA ASN A 118 5.23 -0.33 10.67
C ASN A 118 4.79 -1.72 10.21
N LEU A 119 5.28 -2.74 10.88
CA LEU A 119 4.95 -4.13 10.57
C LEU A 119 3.44 -4.38 10.70
N ARG A 120 2.83 -3.90 11.78
CA ARG A 120 1.38 -4.07 11.99
C ARG A 120 0.58 -3.29 10.96
N ASN A 121 1.08 -2.13 10.52
CA ASN A 121 0.44 -1.36 9.45
C ASN A 121 0.44 -2.16 8.14
N TYR A 122 1.58 -2.71 7.73
CA TYR A 122 1.67 -3.53 6.53
C TYR A 122 0.74 -4.75 6.61
N GLU A 123 0.73 -5.44 7.76
CA GLU A 123 -0.17 -6.57 7.97
C GLU A 123 -1.63 -6.19 7.76
N SER A 124 -2.06 -5.08 8.33
CA SER A 124 -3.46 -4.65 8.23
C SER A 124 -3.87 -4.37 6.79
N ILE A 125 -2.96 -3.85 5.99
CA ILE A 125 -3.22 -3.58 4.57
C ILE A 125 -3.35 -4.90 3.79
N VAL A 126 -2.41 -5.83 3.99
CA VAL A 126 -2.45 -7.13 3.31
C VAL A 126 -3.69 -7.93 3.73
N LYS A 127 -4.07 -7.87 5.00
CA LYS A 127 -5.26 -8.56 5.53
C LYS A 127 -6.58 -8.06 4.92
N ARG A 128 -6.59 -6.88 4.30
CA ARG A 128 -7.79 -6.39 3.61
C ARG A 128 -8.17 -7.28 2.43
N TYR A 129 -7.20 -7.95 1.82
CA TYR A 129 -7.39 -8.70 0.57
C TYR A 129 -7.03 -10.17 0.67
N PHE A 130 -6.23 -10.55 1.65
CA PHE A 130 -5.70 -11.91 1.77
C PHE A 130 -5.90 -12.42 3.19
N ASP A 131 -6.16 -13.72 3.30
CA ASP A 131 -6.32 -14.39 4.59
C ASP A 131 -4.95 -14.81 5.12
N ILE A 132 -4.35 -13.94 5.94
CA ILE A 132 -3.05 -14.20 6.58
C ILE A 132 -3.16 -14.02 8.09
N ASN A 133 -2.26 -14.68 8.82
CA ASN A 133 -2.15 -14.51 10.27
C ASN A 133 -1.22 -13.35 10.61
N GLU A 134 0.00 -13.38 10.07
CA GLU A 134 0.98 -12.35 10.40
C GLU A 134 2.05 -12.22 9.32
N ILE A 135 2.77 -11.09 9.39
CA ILE A 135 4.00 -10.86 8.64
C ILE A 135 5.15 -10.87 9.65
N ARG A 136 6.18 -11.65 9.35
CA ARG A 136 7.42 -11.69 10.15
C ARG A 136 8.56 -11.08 9.34
N VAL A 137 9.47 -10.40 10.02
CA VAL A 137 10.67 -9.82 9.41
C VAL A 137 11.91 -10.39 10.10
N ASN A 138 12.75 -11.04 9.29
CA ASN A 138 14.04 -11.57 9.76
C ASN A 138 15.20 -10.67 9.37
#